data_9427dc833a2f899c9fe1230659787f0f
#
_entry.id   9427dc833a2f899c9fe1230659787f0f
#
_cell.length_a   1.000
_cell.length_b   1.000
_cell.length_c   1.000
_cell.angle_alpha   90.00
_cell.angle_beta   90.00
_cell.angle_gamma   90.00
#
_symmetry.space_group_name_H-M   'P 1'
#
loop_
_entity.id
_entity.type
_entity.pdbx_description
1 polymer ?
#
loop_
_entity_poly.entity_id
_entity_poly.type
_entity_poly.pdbx_seq_one_letter_code
_entity_poly.pdbx_strand_id
1 'polypeptide(L)'
;MPKVRNRQELKELEKDIFWVKNKELAIEKATKVIFTVPPNYQYKAVKNLFDNDGCNSIQTIFLEKPVATSPAKSIELLEFLESKEVDYVIGYSFLYLDLNSNFNTLVNSSTQIFWQWSFMAHHFSMDLKNWKRYHSSGGGVLRFYGIHIIAFLSKFGYDNVEESTLICQHFDEPFIWNAKFIGENLPPCNVIVNCKLKKDIFNISSENVDNSILLNDPFSLLVDRFDGLDKRVPMLASLLKNEILDKRNRNQIYKNINSLWKIVENVSIWRLEKINT
;
A
#
# COMPACT_ATOMS: atom_id res chain seq x y z
N MET A 1 -23.13 1.06 3.18
CA MET A 1 -23.84 0.20 2.21
C MET A 1 -24.77 0.94 1.22
N PRO A 2 -25.46 2.05 1.55
CA PRO A 2 -26.29 2.76 0.55
C PRO A 2 -25.53 3.24 -0.70
N LYS A 3 -24.23 3.56 -0.57
CA LYS A 3 -23.44 4.12 -1.68
C LYS A 3 -23.14 3.14 -2.83
N VAL A 4 -23.09 1.83 -2.56
CA VAL A 4 -22.86 0.80 -3.61
C VAL A 4 -24.14 0.60 -4.43
N ARG A 5 -25.30 0.62 -3.78
CA ARG A 5 -26.61 0.45 -4.43
C ARG A 5 -26.99 1.60 -5.38
N ASN A 6 -26.36 2.76 -5.22
CA ASN A 6 -26.59 3.93 -6.07
C ASN A 6 -25.69 3.99 -7.31
N ARG A 7 -24.74 3.05 -7.46
CA ARG A 7 -23.88 2.99 -8.63
C ARG A 7 -24.55 2.13 -9.71
N GLN A 8 -24.91 2.76 -10.83
CA GLN A 8 -25.61 2.11 -11.93
C GLN A 8 -24.85 0.88 -12.44
N GLU A 9 -23.53 1.00 -12.56
CA GLU A 9 -22.62 -0.06 -13.04
C GLU A 9 -22.52 -1.29 -12.13
N LEU A 10 -22.93 -1.16 -10.87
CA LEU A 10 -22.91 -2.26 -9.89
C LEU A 10 -24.28 -2.90 -9.67
N LYS A 11 -25.34 -2.34 -10.24
CA LYS A 11 -26.72 -2.87 -10.06
C LYS A 11 -26.89 -4.29 -10.58
N GLU A 12 -26.24 -4.61 -11.70
CA GLU A 12 -26.30 -5.95 -12.27
C GLU A 12 -25.63 -7.01 -11.40
N LEU A 13 -24.59 -6.60 -10.65
CA LEU A 13 -23.88 -7.49 -9.72
C LEU A 13 -24.63 -7.67 -8.39
N GLU A 14 -25.57 -6.79 -8.05
CA GLU A 14 -26.28 -6.85 -6.75
C GLU A 14 -27.05 -8.16 -6.59
N LYS A 15 -27.58 -8.74 -7.67
CA LYS A 15 -28.30 -10.03 -7.67
C LYS A 15 -27.41 -11.21 -7.25
N ASP A 16 -26.09 -11.10 -7.45
CA ASP A 16 -25.12 -12.15 -7.13
C ASP A 16 -24.48 -11.96 -5.75
N ILE A 17 -24.88 -10.89 -5.02
CA ILE A 17 -24.34 -10.56 -3.70
C ILE A 17 -25.32 -10.99 -2.62
N PHE A 18 -24.90 -11.94 -1.79
CA PHE A 18 -25.64 -12.36 -0.60
C PHE A 18 -25.22 -11.51 0.60
N TRP A 19 -26.15 -10.69 1.10
CA TRP A 19 -25.93 -9.88 2.29
C TRP A 19 -26.28 -10.66 3.54
N VAL A 20 -25.27 -10.97 4.35
CA VAL A 20 -25.46 -11.65 5.62
C VAL A 20 -25.17 -10.71 6.78
N LYS A 21 -25.97 -10.78 7.83
CA LYS A 21 -25.74 -10.01 9.07
C LYS A 21 -24.75 -10.70 10.00
N ASN A 22 -24.74 -12.04 9.95
CA ASN A 22 -23.89 -12.87 10.77
C ASN A 22 -22.65 -13.27 9.96
N LYS A 23 -21.47 -12.90 10.47
CA LYS A 23 -20.17 -13.20 9.84
C LYS A 23 -19.88 -14.70 9.81
N GLU A 24 -20.33 -15.47 10.83
CA GLU A 24 -20.12 -16.91 10.94
C GLU A 24 -20.75 -17.64 9.74
N LEU A 25 -21.97 -17.27 9.35
CA LEU A 25 -22.64 -17.80 8.15
C LEU A 25 -21.91 -17.46 6.84
N ALA A 26 -21.26 -16.27 6.77
CA ALA A 26 -20.46 -15.91 5.61
C ALA A 26 -19.17 -16.75 5.53
N ILE A 27 -18.54 -17.02 6.67
CA ILE A 27 -17.25 -17.70 6.77
C ILE A 27 -17.38 -19.21 6.52
N GLU A 28 -18.45 -19.84 6.99
CA GLU A 28 -18.67 -21.29 6.92
C GLU A 28 -18.47 -21.89 5.52
N LYS A 29 -18.86 -21.13 4.49
CA LYS A 29 -18.77 -21.57 3.07
C LYS A 29 -17.72 -20.83 2.28
N ALA A 30 -16.98 -19.88 2.91
CA ALA A 30 -16.03 -19.07 2.21
C ALA A 30 -14.71 -19.83 1.99
N THR A 31 -14.22 -19.84 0.77
CA THR A 31 -12.86 -20.29 0.43
C THR A 31 -11.90 -19.13 0.28
N LYS A 32 -12.41 -17.92 0.04
CA LYS A 32 -11.63 -16.68 -0.06
C LYS A 32 -12.29 -15.58 0.78
N VAL A 33 -11.49 -14.85 1.52
CA VAL A 33 -11.94 -13.73 2.38
C VAL A 33 -11.20 -12.45 2.01
N ILE A 34 -11.94 -11.36 1.83
CA ILE A 34 -11.38 -10.04 1.54
C ILE A 34 -11.62 -9.12 2.73
N PHE A 35 -10.54 -8.60 3.31
CA PHE A 35 -10.60 -7.59 4.35
C PHE A 35 -10.42 -6.19 3.74
N THR A 36 -11.41 -5.30 3.94
CA THR A 36 -11.40 -3.90 3.49
C THR A 36 -11.64 -2.95 4.66
N VAL A 37 -10.99 -3.21 5.76
CA VAL A 37 -11.15 -2.48 7.02
C VAL A 37 -9.83 -1.77 7.42
N PRO A 38 -9.87 -0.77 8.31
CA PRO A 38 -8.65 -0.12 8.80
C PRO A 38 -7.65 -1.11 9.43
N PRO A 39 -6.33 -0.81 9.38
CA PRO A 39 -5.27 -1.75 9.77
C PRO A 39 -5.38 -2.32 11.18
N ASN A 40 -5.84 -1.51 12.15
CA ASN A 40 -6.04 -1.95 13.53
C ASN A 40 -7.19 -2.97 13.68
N TYR A 41 -8.23 -2.83 12.84
CA TYR A 41 -9.34 -3.78 12.81
C TYR A 41 -8.97 -5.02 11.99
N GLN A 42 -8.24 -4.85 10.87
CA GLN A 42 -7.81 -5.93 10.01
C GLN A 42 -6.97 -6.97 10.77
N TYR A 43 -5.97 -6.52 11.52
CA TYR A 43 -5.14 -7.40 12.35
C TYR A 43 -5.98 -8.25 13.31
N LYS A 44 -6.89 -7.61 14.06
CA LYS A 44 -7.78 -8.30 15.01
C LYS A 44 -8.76 -9.24 14.31
N ALA A 45 -9.36 -8.78 13.20
CA ALA A 45 -10.36 -9.54 12.47
C ALA A 45 -9.76 -10.83 11.86
N VAL A 46 -8.53 -10.75 11.35
CA VAL A 46 -7.83 -11.93 10.84
C VAL A 46 -7.49 -12.91 11.95
N LYS A 47 -6.95 -12.44 13.10
CA LYS A 47 -6.69 -13.32 14.25
C LYS A 47 -7.97 -14.02 14.71
N ASN A 48 -9.04 -13.26 14.94
CA ASN A 48 -10.32 -13.80 15.40
C ASN A 48 -11.01 -14.72 14.38
N LEU A 49 -10.65 -14.63 13.10
CA LEU A 49 -11.16 -15.52 12.07
C LEU A 49 -10.77 -16.98 12.34
N PHE A 50 -9.58 -17.22 12.88
CA PHE A 50 -9.01 -18.53 13.14
C PHE A 50 -9.15 -18.99 14.60
N ASP A 51 -9.71 -18.18 15.48
CA ASP A 51 -9.97 -18.56 16.87
C ASP A 51 -11.17 -19.53 17.00
N ASN A 52 -12.00 -19.63 15.96
CA ASN A 52 -13.16 -20.52 15.90
C ASN A 52 -12.91 -21.68 14.93
N ASP A 53 -13.24 -22.89 15.32
CA ASP A 53 -13.01 -24.13 14.55
C ASP A 53 -13.69 -24.20 13.16
N GLY A 54 -14.49 -23.20 12.80
CA GLY A 54 -15.24 -23.17 11.55
C GLY A 54 -14.50 -22.67 10.30
N CYS A 55 -13.18 -22.36 10.39
CA CYS A 55 -12.46 -21.67 9.31
C CYS A 55 -11.60 -22.57 8.42
N ASN A 56 -11.74 -23.90 8.50
CA ASN A 56 -10.93 -24.86 7.74
C ASN A 56 -11.14 -24.81 6.21
N SER A 57 -12.18 -24.13 5.74
CA SER A 57 -12.48 -23.96 4.32
C SER A 57 -11.71 -22.81 3.66
N ILE A 58 -11.13 -21.88 4.44
CA ILE A 58 -10.50 -20.68 3.93
C ILE A 58 -9.11 -21.02 3.37
N GLN A 59 -8.94 -20.80 2.08
CA GLN A 59 -7.72 -21.06 1.34
C GLN A 59 -6.90 -19.78 1.09
N THR A 60 -7.59 -18.64 0.90
CA THR A 60 -6.94 -17.39 0.53
C THR A 60 -7.55 -16.20 1.26
N ILE A 61 -6.71 -15.31 1.75
CA ILE A 61 -7.10 -14.04 2.35
C ILE A 61 -6.50 -12.88 1.55
N PHE A 62 -7.36 -11.93 1.17
CA PHE A 62 -6.91 -10.64 0.66
C PHE A 62 -6.88 -9.62 1.79
N LEU A 63 -5.75 -8.92 1.94
CA LEU A 63 -5.50 -7.89 2.93
C LEU A 63 -5.28 -6.53 2.27
N GLU A 64 -5.89 -5.49 2.81
CA GLU A 64 -5.55 -4.13 2.46
C GLU A 64 -4.21 -3.71 3.08
N LYS A 65 -3.53 -2.79 2.39
CA LYS A 65 -2.32 -2.15 2.91
C LYS A 65 -2.67 -0.92 3.78
N PRO A 66 -1.85 -0.63 4.78
CA PRO A 66 -0.85 -1.49 5.38
C PRO A 66 -1.52 -2.68 6.09
N VAL A 67 -0.83 -3.80 6.11
CA VAL A 67 -1.37 -5.07 6.67
C VAL A 67 -1.78 -4.92 8.13
N ALA A 68 -1.00 -4.15 8.88
CA ALA A 68 -1.28 -3.80 10.28
C ALA A 68 -0.82 -2.37 10.57
N THR A 69 -0.98 -1.92 11.82
CA THR A 69 -0.63 -0.54 12.21
C THR A 69 0.87 -0.28 12.32
N SER A 70 1.71 -1.30 12.29
CA SER A 70 3.17 -1.20 12.33
C SER A 70 3.84 -2.37 11.61
N PRO A 71 5.12 -2.26 11.20
CA PRO A 71 5.82 -3.37 10.57
C PRO A 71 5.92 -4.61 11.45
N ALA A 72 6.13 -4.47 12.76
CA ALA A 72 6.18 -5.60 13.69
C ALA A 72 4.87 -6.39 13.71
N LYS A 73 3.73 -5.70 13.82
CA LYS A 73 2.41 -6.35 13.76
C LYS A 73 2.09 -6.92 12.39
N SER A 74 2.61 -6.32 11.32
CA SER A 74 2.46 -6.84 9.97
C SER A 74 3.21 -8.17 9.82
N ILE A 75 4.47 -8.22 10.26
CA ILE A 75 5.28 -9.45 10.26
C ILE A 75 4.58 -10.55 11.06
N GLU A 76 4.18 -10.25 12.30
CA GLU A 76 3.46 -11.19 13.16
C GLU A 76 2.20 -11.76 12.50
N LEU A 77 1.44 -10.91 11.80
CA LEU A 77 0.21 -11.36 11.13
C LEU A 77 0.51 -12.29 9.95
N LEU A 78 1.55 -12.00 9.16
CA LEU A 78 1.93 -12.84 8.03
C LEU A 78 2.50 -14.20 8.50
N GLU A 79 3.34 -14.20 9.53
CA GLU A 79 3.83 -15.43 10.16
C GLU A 79 2.68 -16.28 10.72
N PHE A 80 1.68 -15.63 11.32
CA PHE A 80 0.47 -16.31 11.78
C PHE A 80 -0.29 -16.96 10.63
N LEU A 81 -0.50 -16.26 9.49
CA LEU A 81 -1.17 -16.83 8.32
C LEU A 81 -0.37 -17.98 7.71
N GLU A 82 0.95 -17.88 7.67
CA GLU A 82 1.83 -18.96 7.22
C GLU A 82 1.70 -20.20 8.14
N SER A 83 1.62 -20.01 9.47
CA SER A 83 1.42 -21.11 10.42
C SER A 83 0.06 -21.80 10.28
N LYS A 84 -0.93 -21.13 9.68
CA LYS A 84 -2.25 -21.68 9.35
C LYS A 84 -2.33 -22.24 7.93
N GLU A 85 -1.21 -22.24 7.19
CA GLU A 85 -1.11 -22.70 5.79
C GLU A 85 -2.08 -21.97 4.83
N VAL A 86 -2.56 -20.78 5.21
CA VAL A 86 -3.47 -19.96 4.43
C VAL A 86 -2.68 -19.08 3.48
N ASP A 87 -3.10 -19.08 2.23
CA ASP A 87 -2.53 -18.17 1.23
C ASP A 87 -3.03 -16.73 1.48
N TYR A 88 -2.18 -15.73 1.17
CA TYR A 88 -2.56 -14.34 1.33
C TYR A 88 -2.07 -13.46 0.18
N VAL A 89 -2.87 -12.45 -0.12
CA VAL A 89 -2.59 -11.43 -1.14
C VAL A 89 -2.74 -10.07 -0.49
N ILE A 90 -1.76 -9.18 -0.71
CA ILE A 90 -1.77 -7.83 -0.12
C ILE A 90 -1.91 -6.79 -1.23
N GLY A 91 -2.76 -5.79 -1.01
CA GLY A 91 -3.08 -4.72 -1.95
C GLY A 91 -1.98 -3.67 -2.14
N TYR A 92 -0.72 -4.09 -2.31
CA TYR A 92 0.39 -3.19 -2.67
C TYR A 92 0.32 -2.81 -4.14
N SER A 93 -0.54 -1.86 -4.48
CA SER A 93 -0.85 -1.51 -5.87
C SER A 93 0.35 -1.10 -6.71
N PHE A 94 1.41 -0.49 -6.14
CA PHE A 94 2.60 -0.09 -6.91
C PHE A 94 3.43 -1.27 -7.43
N LEU A 95 3.30 -2.47 -6.86
CA LEU A 95 3.92 -3.68 -7.42
C LEU A 95 3.43 -4.01 -8.84
N TYR A 96 2.26 -3.47 -9.21
CA TYR A 96 1.54 -3.79 -10.45
C TYR A 96 1.43 -2.61 -11.41
N LEU A 97 2.08 -1.48 -11.09
CA LEU A 97 2.21 -0.36 -12.02
C LEU A 97 3.16 -0.75 -13.16
N ASP A 98 2.81 -0.38 -14.38
CA ASP A 98 3.69 -0.56 -15.55
C ASP A 98 4.79 0.52 -15.58
N LEU A 99 5.62 0.50 -14.54
CA LEU A 99 6.80 1.35 -14.39
C LEU A 99 8.11 0.58 -14.55
N ASN A 100 8.03 -0.75 -14.61
CA ASN A 100 9.21 -1.61 -14.46
C ASN A 100 10.27 -1.36 -15.52
N SER A 101 9.89 -1.27 -16.80
CA SER A 101 10.83 -1.05 -17.92
C SER A 101 11.54 0.30 -17.80
N ASN A 102 10.76 1.36 -17.54
CA ASN A 102 11.29 2.71 -17.42
C ASN A 102 12.16 2.86 -16.17
N PHE A 103 11.76 2.27 -15.05
CA PHE A 103 12.54 2.30 -13.83
C PHE A 103 13.84 1.49 -13.96
N ASN A 104 13.84 0.34 -14.63
CA ASN A 104 15.06 -0.41 -14.95
C ASN A 104 16.04 0.42 -15.80
N THR A 105 15.53 1.19 -16.76
CA THR A 105 16.37 2.09 -17.56
C THR A 105 17.03 3.13 -16.67
N LEU A 106 16.29 3.76 -15.75
CA LEU A 106 16.85 4.72 -14.79
C LEU A 106 17.90 4.07 -13.89
N VAL A 107 17.62 2.89 -13.32
CA VAL A 107 18.56 2.16 -12.46
C VAL A 107 19.88 1.88 -13.17
N ASN A 108 19.83 1.44 -14.43
CA ASN A 108 21.02 1.04 -15.20
C ASN A 108 21.83 2.21 -15.74
N SER A 109 21.26 3.40 -15.86
CA SER A 109 21.90 4.56 -16.51
C SER A 109 22.18 5.74 -15.59
N SER A 110 21.83 5.64 -14.29
CA SER A 110 21.89 6.74 -13.36
C SER A 110 22.86 6.50 -12.21
N THR A 111 23.42 7.59 -11.68
CA THR A 111 24.20 7.58 -10.44
C THR A 111 23.32 7.81 -9.21
N GLN A 112 22.14 8.41 -9.43
CA GLN A 112 21.18 8.70 -8.38
C GLN A 112 19.77 8.83 -8.97
N ILE A 113 18.76 8.39 -8.22
CA ILE A 113 17.35 8.47 -8.60
C ILE A 113 16.62 9.38 -7.61
N PHE A 114 15.68 10.17 -8.14
CA PHE A 114 14.80 11.04 -7.37
C PHE A 114 13.35 10.64 -7.63
N TRP A 115 12.61 10.34 -6.56
CA TRP A 115 11.19 10.02 -6.61
C TRP A 115 10.40 11.01 -5.80
N GLN A 116 9.57 11.81 -6.48
CA GLN A 116 8.67 12.76 -5.85
C GLN A 116 7.22 12.35 -6.09
N TRP A 117 6.46 12.28 -4.99
CA TRP A 117 5.01 12.11 -5.03
C TRP A 117 4.36 13.13 -4.12
N SER A 118 3.72 14.13 -4.72
CA SER A 118 3.08 15.23 -4.00
C SER A 118 1.64 15.39 -4.46
N PHE A 119 0.73 15.59 -3.52
CA PHE A 119 -0.70 15.75 -3.78
C PHE A 119 -1.42 16.28 -2.54
N MET A 120 -2.68 16.73 -2.70
CA MET A 120 -3.55 17.06 -1.57
C MET A 120 -4.41 15.86 -1.20
N ALA A 121 -4.06 15.18 -0.11
CA ALA A 121 -4.84 14.05 0.38
C ALA A 121 -6.23 14.47 0.85
N HIS A 122 -7.25 13.69 0.48
CA HIS A 122 -8.66 14.00 0.77
C HIS A 122 -8.93 14.23 2.28
N HIS A 123 -8.30 13.47 3.16
CA HIS A 123 -8.47 13.65 4.61
C HIS A 123 -7.85 14.95 5.15
N PHE A 124 -6.86 15.53 4.46
CA PHE A 124 -6.36 16.86 4.79
C PHE A 124 -7.21 17.97 4.14
N SER A 125 -7.59 17.82 2.86
CA SER A 125 -8.41 18.82 2.16
C SER A 125 -9.79 19.03 2.80
N MET A 126 -10.36 17.97 3.38
CA MET A 126 -11.68 17.99 4.04
C MET A 126 -11.60 18.01 5.57
N ASP A 127 -10.41 18.20 6.13
CA ASP A 127 -10.11 18.12 7.57
C ASP A 127 -10.73 16.90 8.29
N LEU A 128 -10.71 15.74 7.62
CA LEU A 128 -11.25 14.51 8.19
C LEU A 128 -10.29 13.92 9.22
N LYS A 129 -10.69 13.89 10.48
CA LYS A 129 -9.93 13.26 11.57
C LYS A 129 -10.22 11.75 11.62
N ASN A 130 -9.67 11.01 10.68
CA ASN A 130 -9.80 9.56 10.58
C ASN A 130 -8.43 8.87 10.64
N TRP A 131 -8.44 7.52 10.72
CA TRP A 131 -7.24 6.71 10.89
C TRP A 131 -6.15 6.96 9.83
N LYS A 132 -6.51 7.37 8.59
CA LYS A 132 -5.55 7.63 7.50
C LYS A 132 -4.61 8.79 7.82
N ARG A 133 -5.00 9.65 8.73
CA ARG A 133 -4.24 10.81 9.17
C ARG A 133 -3.19 10.46 10.23
N TYR A 134 -3.50 9.45 11.08
CA TYR A 134 -2.71 9.12 12.26
C TYR A 134 -1.74 7.97 12.03
N HIS A 135 -0.45 8.25 12.24
CA HIS A 135 0.61 7.26 12.06
C HIS A 135 0.43 6.06 12.99
N SER A 136 0.11 6.29 14.27
CA SER A 136 -0.14 5.22 15.26
C SER A 136 -1.28 4.28 14.86
N SER A 137 -2.21 4.74 14.02
CA SER A 137 -3.34 3.96 13.51
C SER A 137 -3.04 3.23 12.18
N GLY A 138 -1.80 3.27 11.69
CA GLY A 138 -1.42 2.75 10.38
C GLY A 138 -1.63 3.74 9.23
N GLY A 139 -1.88 5.02 9.55
CA GLY A 139 -2.03 6.12 8.61
C GLY A 139 -0.77 6.98 8.49
N GLY A 140 -0.97 8.26 8.21
CA GLY A 140 0.11 9.21 7.93
C GLY A 140 0.76 8.97 6.58
N VAL A 141 1.65 9.88 6.19
CA VAL A 141 2.27 9.87 4.86
C VAL A 141 3.09 8.61 4.59
N LEU A 142 3.81 8.08 5.58
CA LEU A 142 4.65 6.89 5.41
C LEU A 142 3.81 5.61 5.30
N ARG A 143 2.98 5.33 6.30
CA ARG A 143 2.27 4.04 6.41
C ARG A 143 1.12 3.92 5.42
N PHE A 144 0.48 5.04 5.05
CA PHE A 144 -0.66 5.01 4.13
C PHE A 144 -0.25 5.19 2.66
N TYR A 145 0.72 6.04 2.36
CA TYR A 145 1.18 6.33 1.00
C TYR A 145 2.59 5.79 0.73
N GLY A 146 3.57 6.09 1.57
CA GLY A 146 4.96 5.69 1.40
C GLY A 146 5.16 4.19 1.30
N ILE A 147 4.31 3.40 1.94
CA ILE A 147 4.35 1.93 1.88
C ILE A 147 4.24 1.39 0.44
N HIS A 148 3.58 2.11 -0.48
CA HIS A 148 3.52 1.73 -1.88
C HIS A 148 4.89 1.86 -2.56
N ILE A 149 5.62 2.94 -2.25
CA ILE A 149 6.97 3.17 -2.79
C ILE A 149 7.94 2.17 -2.17
N ILE A 150 7.85 1.90 -0.87
CA ILE A 150 8.64 0.87 -0.18
C ILE A 150 8.42 -0.48 -0.86
N ALA A 151 7.16 -0.84 -1.16
CA ALA A 151 6.84 -2.09 -1.84
C ALA A 151 7.47 -2.17 -3.24
N PHE A 152 7.40 -1.09 -4.01
CA PHE A 152 7.99 -1.02 -5.33
C PHE A 152 9.53 -1.12 -5.27
N LEU A 153 10.18 -0.30 -4.46
CA LEU A 153 11.64 -0.29 -4.33
C LEU A 153 12.19 -1.63 -3.82
N SER A 154 11.51 -2.25 -2.84
CA SER A 154 11.88 -3.59 -2.35
C SER A 154 11.85 -4.65 -3.47
N LYS A 155 10.91 -4.58 -4.41
CA LYS A 155 10.86 -5.46 -5.58
C LYS A 155 12.08 -5.30 -6.49
N PHE A 156 12.65 -4.09 -6.55
CA PHE A 156 13.85 -3.77 -7.34
C PHE A 156 15.18 -4.05 -6.61
N GLY A 157 15.13 -4.57 -5.39
CA GLY A 157 16.33 -4.95 -4.65
C GLY A 157 16.85 -3.88 -3.68
N TYR A 158 16.14 -2.77 -3.49
CA TYR A 158 16.45 -1.86 -2.40
C TYR A 158 16.07 -2.54 -1.09
N ASP A 159 17.03 -2.71 -0.20
CA ASP A 159 16.88 -3.48 1.03
C ASP A 159 17.30 -2.72 2.29
N ASN A 160 17.79 -1.49 2.13
CA ASN A 160 18.22 -0.66 3.24
C ASN A 160 17.89 0.83 3.01
N VAL A 161 18.00 1.63 4.09
CA VAL A 161 17.71 3.07 4.12
C VAL A 161 18.78 3.79 4.90
N GLU A 162 19.43 4.76 4.26
CA GLU A 162 20.48 5.56 4.88
C GLU A 162 19.89 6.62 5.83
N GLU A 163 18.80 7.27 5.40
CA GLU A 163 18.09 8.28 6.18
C GLU A 163 16.60 8.26 5.92
N SER A 164 15.81 8.63 6.93
CA SER A 164 14.38 8.84 6.83
C SER A 164 13.93 9.95 7.78
N THR A 165 13.05 10.83 7.31
CA THR A 165 12.51 11.94 8.09
C THR A 165 11.02 12.07 7.87
N LEU A 166 10.27 12.16 8.97
CA LEU A 166 8.84 12.44 8.99
C LEU A 166 8.61 13.87 9.48
N ILE A 167 7.92 14.70 8.69
CA ILE A 167 7.58 16.08 9.05
C ILE A 167 6.09 16.14 9.36
N CYS A 168 5.74 16.72 10.51
CA CYS A 168 4.39 16.86 11.00
C CYS A 168 4.14 18.26 11.60
N GLN A 169 2.91 18.74 11.55
CA GLN A 169 2.47 19.94 12.28
C GLN A 169 1.95 19.60 13.69
N HIS A 170 1.33 18.42 13.78
CA HIS A 170 0.88 17.84 15.05
C HIS A 170 1.51 16.46 15.18
N PHE A 171 1.93 16.10 16.40
CA PHE A 171 2.46 14.77 16.66
C PHE A 171 1.46 13.69 16.19
N ASP A 172 1.98 12.61 15.61
CA ASP A 172 1.20 11.50 15.02
C ASP A 172 0.50 11.82 13.69
N GLU A 173 0.63 13.04 13.13
CA GLU A 173 0.03 13.43 11.85
C GLU A 173 1.11 13.82 10.80
N PRO A 174 2.04 12.91 10.42
CA PRO A 174 3.06 13.24 9.45
C PRO A 174 2.45 13.40 8.05
N PHE A 175 2.84 14.47 7.36
CA PHE A 175 2.36 14.79 6.02
C PHE A 175 3.45 14.92 4.97
N ILE A 176 4.73 15.00 5.37
CA ILE A 176 5.88 14.84 4.47
C ILE A 176 6.74 13.68 5.00
N TRP A 177 7.21 12.87 4.07
CA TRP A 177 8.18 11.84 4.31
C TRP A 177 9.30 11.95 3.28
N ASN A 178 10.54 12.02 3.76
CA ASN A 178 11.76 12.00 2.97
C ASN A 178 12.58 10.79 3.37
N ALA A 179 13.14 10.07 2.41
CA ALA A 179 14.01 8.94 2.68
C ALA A 179 15.03 8.74 1.56
N LYS A 180 16.20 8.18 1.89
CA LYS A 180 17.22 7.76 0.94
C LYS A 180 17.41 6.25 1.03
N PHE A 181 16.96 5.56 0.00
CA PHE A 181 17.07 4.12 -0.13
C PHE A 181 18.39 3.73 -0.79
N ILE A 182 18.94 2.62 -0.33
CA ILE A 182 20.15 2.01 -0.88
C ILE A 182 19.93 0.51 -1.10
N GLY A 183 20.66 -0.07 -2.03
CA GLY A 183 20.67 -1.49 -2.34
C GLY A 183 21.99 -1.87 -3.01
N GLU A 184 22.34 -3.14 -2.97
CA GLU A 184 23.58 -3.62 -3.56
C GLU A 184 23.60 -3.38 -5.08
N ASN A 185 24.64 -2.70 -5.55
CA ASN A 185 24.80 -2.33 -6.98
C ASN A 185 23.65 -1.50 -7.58
N LEU A 186 22.88 -0.81 -6.75
CA LEU A 186 21.82 0.10 -7.18
C LEU A 186 22.16 1.56 -6.92
N PRO A 187 21.78 2.50 -7.81
CA PRO A 187 21.92 3.92 -7.52
C PRO A 187 21.05 4.29 -6.32
N PRO A 188 21.53 5.13 -5.39
CA PRO A 188 20.70 5.62 -4.30
C PRO A 188 19.41 6.26 -4.82
N CYS A 189 18.27 5.97 -4.15
CA CYS A 189 16.97 6.51 -4.52
C CYS A 189 16.47 7.46 -3.42
N ASN A 190 16.42 8.75 -3.71
CA ASN A 190 15.84 9.77 -2.84
C ASN A 190 14.34 9.87 -3.07
N VAL A 191 13.58 9.65 -2.02
CA VAL A 191 12.11 9.66 -2.06
C VAL A 191 11.59 10.86 -1.27
N ILE A 192 10.64 11.58 -1.85
CA ILE A 192 9.85 12.62 -1.19
C ILE A 192 8.37 12.34 -1.42
N VAL A 193 7.61 12.17 -0.35
CA VAL A 193 6.14 12.13 -0.40
C VAL A 193 5.57 13.27 0.41
N ASN A 194 4.74 14.11 -0.23
CA ASN A 194 4.04 15.21 0.43
C ASN A 194 2.54 15.12 0.15
N CYS A 195 1.76 14.75 1.14
CA CYS A 195 0.31 14.57 1.00
C CYS A 195 -0.52 15.81 1.39
N LYS A 196 0.12 16.98 1.52
CA LYS A 196 -0.50 18.28 1.82
C LYS A 196 -0.20 19.37 0.79
N LEU A 197 0.33 18.99 -0.38
CA LEU A 197 0.61 19.93 -1.46
C LEU A 197 -0.59 20.02 -2.40
N LYS A 198 -1.00 21.27 -2.77
CA LYS A 198 -2.15 21.48 -3.68
C LYS A 198 -1.88 21.08 -5.14
N LYS A 199 -0.61 20.93 -5.52
CA LYS A 199 -0.21 20.53 -6.88
C LYS A 199 0.08 19.04 -6.91
N ASP A 200 -0.57 18.30 -7.82
CA ASP A 200 -0.29 16.90 -8.05
C ASP A 200 0.99 16.74 -8.86
N ILE A 201 1.96 16.01 -8.31
CA ILE A 201 3.25 15.71 -8.93
C ILE A 201 3.55 14.23 -8.63
N PHE A 202 3.77 13.44 -9.68
CA PHE A 202 4.39 12.14 -9.58
C PHE A 202 5.53 12.11 -10.59
N ASN A 203 6.75 12.18 -10.11
CA ASN A 203 7.95 12.25 -10.94
C ASN A 203 9.00 11.28 -10.42
N ILE A 204 9.57 10.48 -11.32
CA ILE A 204 10.77 9.69 -11.07
C ILE A 204 11.79 10.11 -12.13
N SER A 205 12.93 10.63 -11.69
CA SER A 205 13.96 11.19 -12.56
C SER A 205 15.36 10.80 -12.06
N SER A 206 16.36 11.08 -12.87
CA SER A 206 17.77 10.95 -12.50
C SER A 206 18.56 12.20 -12.89
N GLU A 207 19.77 12.32 -12.36
CA GLU A 207 20.66 13.48 -12.67
C GLU A 207 21.15 13.48 -14.11
N ASN A 208 21.34 12.32 -14.72
CA ASN A 208 22.12 12.16 -15.97
C ASN A 208 21.29 11.77 -17.18
N VAL A 209 19.98 11.65 -17.05
CA VAL A 209 19.14 11.12 -18.13
C VAL A 209 17.94 12.03 -18.38
N ASP A 210 17.74 12.41 -19.64
CA ASP A 210 16.52 13.12 -20.08
C ASP A 210 15.23 12.29 -19.90
N ASN A 211 15.37 11.03 -19.46
CA ASN A 211 14.25 10.14 -19.21
C ASN A 211 13.72 10.33 -17.80
N SER A 212 12.61 11.03 -17.69
CA SER A 212 11.82 11.10 -16.45
C SER A 212 10.47 10.42 -16.66
N ILE A 213 9.97 9.79 -15.59
CA ILE A 213 8.59 9.29 -15.53
C ILE A 213 7.76 10.39 -14.86
N LEU A 214 7.00 11.12 -15.65
CA LEU A 214 6.15 12.21 -15.17
C LEU A 214 4.68 11.83 -15.35
N LEU A 215 3.93 11.78 -14.26
CA LEU A 215 2.51 11.48 -14.23
C LEU A 215 1.77 12.48 -13.34
N ASN A 216 0.52 12.74 -13.64
CA ASN A 216 -0.34 13.50 -12.72
C ASN A 216 -0.84 12.61 -11.54
N ASP A 217 -1.11 11.35 -11.83
CA ASP A 217 -1.58 10.35 -10.87
C ASP A 217 -0.90 9.01 -11.17
N PRO A 218 -0.23 8.37 -10.19
CA PRO A 218 0.44 7.08 -10.41
C PRO A 218 -0.54 5.99 -10.84
N PHE A 219 -1.80 6.07 -10.43
CA PHE A 219 -2.83 5.11 -10.81
C PHE A 219 -3.38 5.32 -12.22
N SER A 220 -3.05 6.43 -12.90
CA SER A 220 -3.43 6.67 -14.30
C SER A 220 -2.82 5.65 -15.28
N LEU A 221 -1.74 4.99 -14.89
CA LEU A 221 -1.14 3.87 -15.64
C LEU A 221 -1.99 2.58 -15.62
N LEU A 222 -2.95 2.48 -14.72
CA LEU A 222 -3.82 1.34 -14.59
C LEU A 222 -5.06 1.50 -15.47
N VAL A 223 -4.89 1.31 -16.78
CA VAL A 223 -5.92 1.02 -17.77
C VAL A 223 -7.02 2.08 -18.02
N ASP A 224 -7.04 2.58 -19.22
CA ASP A 224 -8.01 3.51 -19.83
C ASP A 224 -9.39 2.89 -20.20
N ARG A 225 -9.79 1.73 -19.68
CA ARG A 225 -10.86 0.96 -20.33
C ARG A 225 -12.25 1.04 -19.73
N PHE A 226 -12.43 1.75 -18.61
CA PHE A 226 -13.73 1.80 -17.95
C PHE A 226 -14.06 3.24 -17.55
N ASP A 227 -14.80 3.92 -18.40
CA ASP A 227 -15.39 5.21 -18.05
C ASP A 227 -16.23 5.04 -16.77
N GLY A 228 -15.85 5.76 -15.72
CA GLY A 228 -16.56 5.79 -14.43
C GLY A 228 -16.13 4.78 -13.38
N LEU A 229 -15.30 3.76 -13.68
CA LEU A 229 -14.75 2.84 -12.68
C LEU A 229 -13.42 3.33 -12.12
N ASP A 230 -13.16 2.99 -10.86
CA ASP A 230 -11.84 3.19 -10.24
C ASP A 230 -10.80 2.38 -11.04
N LYS A 231 -9.78 3.05 -11.57
CA LYS A 231 -8.72 2.45 -12.40
C LYS A 231 -7.98 1.30 -11.70
N ARG A 232 -8.08 1.20 -10.38
CA ARG A 232 -7.52 0.10 -9.59
C ARG A 232 -8.34 -1.19 -9.63
N VAL A 233 -9.61 -1.13 -10.05
CA VAL A 233 -10.50 -2.30 -10.03
C VAL A 233 -10.00 -3.46 -10.89
N PRO A 234 -9.58 -3.28 -12.15
CA PRO A 234 -9.03 -4.38 -12.94
C PRO A 234 -7.80 -5.02 -12.33
N MET A 235 -6.90 -4.20 -11.78
CA MET A 235 -5.70 -4.67 -11.08
C MET A 235 -6.08 -5.52 -9.86
N LEU A 236 -6.99 -5.02 -9.00
CA LEU A 236 -7.46 -5.76 -7.83
C LEU A 236 -8.16 -7.07 -8.23
N ALA A 237 -8.92 -7.07 -9.33
CA ALA A 237 -9.55 -8.27 -9.86
C ALA A 237 -8.51 -9.32 -10.29
N SER A 238 -7.45 -8.92 -10.98
CA SER A 238 -6.36 -9.82 -11.38
C SER A 238 -5.58 -10.35 -10.17
N LEU A 239 -5.35 -9.50 -9.16
CA LEU A 239 -4.76 -9.93 -7.89
C LEU A 239 -5.60 -11.00 -7.17
N LEU A 240 -6.92 -10.78 -7.11
CA LEU A 240 -7.84 -11.73 -6.48
C LEU A 240 -7.91 -13.07 -7.23
N LYS A 241 -7.65 -13.06 -8.53
CA LYS A 241 -7.56 -14.28 -9.34
C LYS A 241 -6.22 -15.00 -9.22
N ASN A 242 -5.25 -14.45 -8.49
CA ASN A 242 -3.89 -14.98 -8.36
C ASN A 242 -3.12 -15.08 -9.69
N GLU A 243 -3.48 -14.27 -10.68
CA GLU A 243 -2.92 -14.36 -12.04
C GLU A 243 -1.54 -13.67 -12.20
N ILE A 244 -1.12 -12.84 -11.22
CA ILE A 244 0.00 -11.91 -11.43
C ILE A 244 1.35 -12.43 -10.90
N LEU A 245 1.34 -13.17 -9.79
CA LEU A 245 2.57 -13.71 -9.17
C LEU A 245 2.30 -15.10 -8.59
N ASP A 246 3.26 -16.02 -8.72
CA ASP A 246 3.17 -17.28 -8.00
C ASP A 246 3.33 -17.06 -6.48
N LYS A 247 2.75 -17.99 -5.70
CA LYS A 247 2.65 -17.88 -4.24
C LYS A 247 4.01 -17.72 -3.55
N ARG A 248 5.02 -18.48 -3.98
CA ARG A 248 6.33 -18.51 -3.32
C ARG A 248 7.07 -17.18 -3.50
N ASN A 249 7.11 -16.67 -4.72
CA ASN A 249 7.73 -15.40 -5.05
C ASN A 249 6.99 -14.25 -4.35
N ARG A 250 5.66 -14.28 -4.32
CA ARG A 250 4.83 -13.28 -3.68
C ARG A 250 5.10 -13.16 -2.19
N ASN A 251 5.14 -14.28 -1.47
CA ASN A 251 5.39 -14.29 -0.03
C ASN A 251 6.80 -13.75 0.30
N GLN A 252 7.80 -14.09 -0.51
CA GLN A 252 9.15 -13.55 -0.32
C GLN A 252 9.19 -12.04 -0.54
N ILE A 253 8.50 -11.53 -1.58
CA ILE A 253 8.37 -10.09 -1.82
C ILE A 253 7.73 -9.40 -0.61
N TYR A 254 6.65 -9.95 -0.06
CA TYR A 254 5.97 -9.36 1.11
C TYR A 254 6.86 -9.36 2.38
N LYS A 255 7.67 -10.40 2.58
CA LYS A 255 8.66 -10.43 3.66
C LYS A 255 9.71 -9.32 3.49
N ASN A 256 10.24 -9.16 2.29
CA ASN A 256 11.21 -8.11 1.98
C ASN A 256 10.61 -6.71 2.19
N ILE A 257 9.37 -6.48 1.76
CA ILE A 257 8.65 -5.21 1.97
C ILE A 257 8.55 -4.89 3.46
N ASN A 258 8.13 -5.86 4.28
CA ASN A 258 7.98 -5.65 5.72
C ASN A 258 9.33 -5.42 6.42
N SER A 259 10.38 -6.09 5.96
CA SER A 259 11.74 -5.89 6.46
C SER A 259 12.24 -4.48 6.15
N LEU A 260 12.10 -4.04 4.89
CA LEU A 260 12.47 -2.69 4.47
C LEU A 260 11.62 -1.63 5.18
N TRP A 261 10.31 -1.84 5.32
CA TRP A 261 9.44 -0.93 6.08
C TRP A 261 9.89 -0.81 7.54
N LYS A 262 10.29 -1.94 8.18
CA LYS A 262 10.83 -1.92 9.54
C LYS A 262 12.10 -1.10 9.65
N ILE A 263 13.01 -1.19 8.67
CA ILE A 263 14.24 -0.39 8.62
C ILE A 263 13.89 1.10 8.50
N VAL A 264 13.01 1.47 7.57
CA VAL A 264 12.53 2.86 7.39
C VAL A 264 12.01 3.43 8.71
N GLU A 265 11.13 2.70 9.41
CA GLU A 265 10.56 3.16 10.69
C GLU A 265 11.64 3.34 11.77
N ASN A 266 12.61 2.42 11.84
CA ASN A 266 13.68 2.45 12.85
C ASN A 266 14.62 3.63 12.68
N VAL A 267 14.92 4.06 11.44
CA VAL A 267 15.81 5.19 11.17
C VAL A 267 15.07 6.52 11.04
N SER A 268 13.74 6.52 11.10
CA SER A 268 12.92 7.72 10.90
C SER A 268 13.05 8.71 12.06
N ILE A 269 13.46 9.92 11.71
CA ILE A 269 13.51 11.06 12.63
C ILE A 269 12.24 11.90 12.44
N TRP A 270 11.59 12.26 13.54
CA TRP A 270 10.41 13.11 13.53
C TRP A 270 10.81 14.58 13.69
N ARG A 271 10.25 15.44 12.81
CA ARG A 271 10.45 16.88 12.83
C ARG A 271 9.11 17.60 12.89
N LEU A 272 8.96 18.51 13.84
CA LEU A 272 7.82 19.43 13.89
C LEU A 272 8.10 20.62 12.97
N GLU A 273 7.22 20.84 12.00
CA GLU A 273 7.23 22.06 11.20
C GLU A 273 6.60 23.18 12.03
N LYS A 274 7.35 24.26 12.26
CA LYS A 274 6.79 25.45 12.91
C LYS A 274 5.79 26.09 11.96
N ILE A 275 4.54 26.26 12.42
CA ILE A 275 3.56 27.06 11.74
C ILE A 275 4.03 28.51 11.88
N ASN A 276 4.54 29.11 10.78
CA ASN A 276 4.70 30.55 10.74
C ASN A 276 3.28 31.14 10.71
N THR A 277 2.77 31.52 11.90
CA THR A 277 1.50 32.26 12.06
C THR A 277 1.64 33.66 11.50
#